data_df2bc850b3260895586099a2a82cdcf0
#
_entry.id   df2bc850b3260895586099a2a82cdcf0
#
_cell.length_a   1.000
_cell.length_b   1.000
_cell.length_c   1.000
_cell.angle_alpha   90.00
_cell.angle_beta   90.00
_cell.angle_gamma   90.00
#
_symmetry.space_group_name_H-M   'P 1'
#
loop_
_entity.id
_entity.type
_entity.pdbx_description
1 polymer ?
#
loop_
_entity_poly.entity_id
_entity_poly.type
_entity_poly.pdbx_seq_one_letter_code
_entity_poly.pdbx_strand_id
1 'polypeptide(L)'
;MRILVVDDEQLLVKGIKFNLENEGWEVDACYDGAAAVEQARNVRYDLIILDLMMPVMDGLEACMHIRQQDPSVPIIMLTAKDEDTDKLLGFEFGADDYITKPFNILLLKARIRALLRRSSFAAAPAAEQGRILACADFSLDPDRRVARRGDREVDLTVKEFDVCELLMRSPGKVFSREALLNTIWGFDYQGEERTVDVHIRRLREKLERDPANPAHIITKWGVGYFFRE
;
A
#
# COMPACT_ATOMS: atom_id res chain seq x y z
N MET A 1 -5.02 -14.80 10.14
CA MET A 1 -4.94 -13.44 9.58
C MET A 1 -6.09 -12.65 10.15
N ARG A 2 -5.80 -11.46 10.65
CA ARG A 2 -6.78 -10.61 11.33
C ARG A 2 -6.97 -9.30 10.55
N ILE A 3 -8.20 -9.02 10.17
CA ILE A 3 -8.58 -7.88 9.31
C ILE A 3 -9.51 -6.96 10.08
N LEU A 4 -9.27 -5.65 10.02
CA LEU A 4 -10.19 -4.65 10.52
C LEU A 4 -11.03 -4.11 9.35
N VAL A 5 -12.36 -4.08 9.51
CA VAL A 5 -13.31 -3.49 8.55
C VAL A 5 -13.95 -2.28 9.21
N VAL A 6 -13.83 -1.13 8.56
CA VAL A 6 -14.31 0.16 9.09
C VAL A 6 -15.19 0.83 8.06
N ASP A 7 -16.46 1.01 8.38
CA ASP A 7 -17.46 1.66 7.52
C ASP A 7 -18.68 1.99 8.38
N ASP A 8 -19.29 3.15 8.22
CA ASP A 8 -20.47 3.54 9.01
C ASP A 8 -21.75 2.79 8.58
N GLU A 9 -21.74 2.21 7.37
CA GLU A 9 -22.82 1.38 6.87
C GLU A 9 -22.77 -0.04 7.45
N GLN A 10 -23.45 -0.25 8.58
CA GLN A 10 -23.42 -1.50 9.33
C GLN A 10 -23.79 -2.75 8.51
N LEU A 11 -24.71 -2.62 7.52
CA LEU A 11 -25.10 -3.73 6.67
C LEU A 11 -23.97 -4.14 5.73
N LEU A 12 -23.25 -3.16 5.17
CA LEU A 12 -22.07 -3.40 4.34
C LEU A 12 -20.97 -4.09 5.15
N VAL A 13 -20.67 -3.57 6.36
CA VAL A 13 -19.70 -4.18 7.28
C VAL A 13 -20.04 -5.63 7.58
N LYS A 14 -21.33 -5.94 7.92
CA LYS A 14 -21.79 -7.31 8.16
C LYS A 14 -21.60 -8.20 6.94
N GLY A 15 -21.91 -7.68 5.75
CA GLY A 15 -21.73 -8.41 4.49
C GLY A 15 -20.26 -8.71 4.18
N ILE A 16 -19.39 -7.72 4.33
CA ILE A 16 -17.94 -7.90 4.17
C ILE A 16 -17.43 -8.91 5.20
N LYS A 17 -17.70 -8.69 6.48
CA LYS A 17 -17.28 -9.56 7.59
C LYS A 17 -17.65 -11.01 7.33
N PHE A 18 -18.92 -11.31 7.06
CA PHE A 18 -19.39 -12.66 6.75
C PHE A 18 -18.60 -13.31 5.61
N ASN A 19 -18.37 -12.56 4.54
CA ASN A 19 -17.63 -13.07 3.38
C ASN A 19 -16.16 -13.33 3.65
N LEU A 20 -15.52 -12.53 4.51
CA LEU A 20 -14.11 -12.69 4.86
C LEU A 20 -13.92 -13.78 5.91
N GLU A 21 -14.84 -13.92 6.88
CA GLU A 21 -14.82 -15.02 7.85
C GLU A 21 -14.98 -16.38 7.17
N ASN A 22 -15.76 -16.48 6.08
CA ASN A 22 -15.86 -17.69 5.26
C ASN A 22 -14.55 -18.07 4.55
N GLU A 23 -13.60 -17.14 4.41
CA GLU A 23 -12.22 -17.43 3.94
C GLU A 23 -11.29 -17.91 5.08
N GLY A 24 -11.80 -18.02 6.31
CA GLY A 24 -11.02 -18.40 7.49
C GLY A 24 -10.22 -17.26 8.10
N TRP A 25 -10.53 -15.99 7.80
CA TRP A 25 -9.90 -14.82 8.38
C TRP A 25 -10.67 -14.37 9.64
N GLU A 26 -9.93 -13.87 10.64
CA GLU A 26 -10.53 -13.19 11.78
C GLU A 26 -10.88 -11.76 11.38
N VAL A 27 -12.10 -11.31 11.67
CA VAL A 27 -12.56 -9.98 11.23
C VAL A 27 -13.16 -9.20 12.39
N ASP A 28 -12.52 -8.09 12.72
CA ASP A 28 -13.08 -7.07 13.61
C ASP A 28 -13.77 -5.98 12.79
N ALA A 29 -14.68 -5.27 13.45
CA ALA A 29 -15.48 -4.22 12.80
C ALA A 29 -15.53 -2.96 13.66
N CYS A 30 -15.39 -1.81 13.01
CA CYS A 30 -15.63 -0.47 13.56
C CYS A 30 -16.58 0.29 12.64
N TYR A 31 -17.18 1.37 13.15
CA TYR A 31 -18.18 2.13 12.43
C TYR A 31 -17.84 3.64 12.32
N ASP A 32 -16.64 4.02 12.74
CA ASP A 32 -16.07 5.35 12.60
C ASP A 32 -14.54 5.30 12.65
N GLY A 33 -13.88 6.35 12.17
CA GLY A 33 -12.43 6.43 12.10
C GLY A 33 -11.73 6.50 13.45
N ALA A 34 -12.35 7.13 14.46
CA ALA A 34 -11.75 7.25 15.80
C ALA A 34 -11.66 5.90 16.50
N ALA A 35 -12.75 5.09 16.40
CA ALA A 35 -12.76 3.72 16.90
C ALA A 35 -11.74 2.84 16.17
N ALA A 36 -11.56 3.05 14.85
CA ALA A 36 -10.56 2.33 14.07
C ALA A 36 -9.12 2.63 14.52
N VAL A 37 -8.78 3.90 14.76
CA VAL A 37 -7.47 4.32 15.27
C VAL A 37 -7.20 3.74 16.67
N GLU A 38 -8.19 3.75 17.55
CA GLU A 38 -8.06 3.15 18.88
C GLU A 38 -7.86 1.63 18.80
N GLN A 39 -8.61 0.95 17.96
CA GLN A 39 -8.44 -0.50 17.76
C GLN A 39 -7.09 -0.84 17.18
N ALA A 40 -6.63 -0.12 16.15
CA ALA A 40 -5.34 -0.33 15.53
C ALA A 40 -4.17 -0.10 16.51
N ARG A 41 -4.35 0.74 17.54
CA ARG A 41 -3.37 0.93 18.62
C ARG A 41 -3.24 -0.28 19.55
N ASN A 42 -4.37 -0.95 19.80
CA ASN A 42 -4.45 -2.02 20.81
C ASN A 42 -4.29 -3.42 20.20
N VAL A 43 -4.55 -3.55 18.90
CA VAL A 43 -4.58 -4.84 18.19
C VAL A 43 -3.75 -4.72 16.92
N ARG A 44 -2.89 -5.70 16.66
CA ARG A 44 -2.20 -5.80 15.38
C ARG A 44 -3.11 -6.42 14.34
N TYR A 45 -3.24 -5.75 13.22
CA TYR A 45 -3.97 -6.22 12.05
C TYR A 45 -3.03 -6.54 10.90
N ASP A 46 -3.35 -7.58 10.14
CA ASP A 46 -2.64 -7.95 8.91
C ASP A 46 -3.09 -7.07 7.73
N LEU A 47 -4.30 -6.48 7.81
CA LEU A 47 -4.85 -5.57 6.81
C LEU A 47 -6.02 -4.77 7.42
N ILE A 48 -6.19 -3.53 6.96
CA ILE A 48 -7.32 -2.67 7.32
C ILE A 48 -8.09 -2.28 6.06
N ILE A 49 -9.42 -2.42 6.10
CA ILE A 49 -10.35 -1.92 5.09
C ILE A 49 -11.03 -0.70 5.70
N LEU A 50 -10.92 0.46 5.07
CA LEU A 50 -11.30 1.73 5.65
C LEU A 50 -12.16 2.53 4.68
N ASP A 51 -13.39 2.82 5.07
CA ASP A 51 -14.23 3.73 4.28
C ASP A 51 -13.70 5.16 4.34
N LEU A 52 -13.80 5.86 3.23
CA LEU A 52 -13.36 7.25 3.12
C LEU A 52 -14.27 8.19 3.87
N MET A 53 -15.58 8.04 3.68
CA MET A 53 -16.60 8.97 4.14
C MET A 53 -17.31 8.44 5.38
N MET A 54 -16.81 8.80 6.55
CA MET A 54 -17.39 8.39 7.84
C MET A 54 -17.63 9.58 8.75
N PRO A 55 -18.61 9.49 9.67
CA PRO A 55 -18.82 10.50 10.70
C PRO A 55 -17.70 10.49 11.74
N VAL A 56 -17.60 11.57 12.54
CA VAL A 56 -16.66 11.78 13.65
C VAL A 56 -15.22 11.99 13.18
N MET A 57 -14.66 11.02 12.50
CA MET A 57 -13.32 11.06 11.89
C MET A 57 -13.42 10.34 10.54
N ASP A 58 -13.04 11.03 9.47
CA ASP A 58 -13.05 10.46 8.13
C ASP A 58 -11.92 9.44 7.91
N GLY A 59 -11.99 8.70 6.80
CA GLY A 59 -11.02 7.65 6.51
C GLY A 59 -9.63 8.18 6.21
N LEU A 60 -9.47 9.40 5.68
CA LEU A 60 -8.16 9.99 5.43
C LEU A 60 -7.45 10.33 6.74
N GLU A 61 -8.15 10.99 7.64
CA GLU A 61 -7.64 11.33 8.96
C GLU A 61 -7.30 10.07 9.75
N ALA A 62 -8.18 9.07 9.74
CA ALA A 62 -7.94 7.78 10.37
C ALA A 62 -6.70 7.07 9.78
N CYS A 63 -6.54 7.07 8.46
CA CYS A 63 -5.38 6.51 7.78
C CYS A 63 -4.07 7.18 8.23
N MET A 64 -4.03 8.52 8.31
CA MET A 64 -2.86 9.24 8.80
C MET A 64 -2.49 8.83 10.22
N HIS A 65 -3.46 8.75 11.12
CA HIS A 65 -3.22 8.34 12.50
C HIS A 65 -2.75 6.89 12.62
N ILE A 66 -3.32 5.98 11.83
CA ILE A 66 -2.89 4.58 11.78
C ILE A 66 -1.45 4.49 11.26
N ARG A 67 -1.10 5.23 10.20
CA ARG A 67 0.27 5.27 9.66
C ARG A 67 1.33 5.79 10.62
N GLN A 68 0.96 6.68 11.53
CA GLN A 68 1.85 7.14 12.60
C GLN A 68 2.15 6.04 13.62
N GLN A 69 1.26 5.06 13.78
CA GLN A 69 1.39 3.95 14.74
C GLN A 69 1.98 2.70 14.08
N ASP A 70 1.50 2.35 12.90
CA ASP A 70 1.98 1.24 12.07
C ASP A 70 2.12 1.70 10.60
N PRO A 71 3.34 2.12 10.21
CA PRO A 71 3.61 2.57 8.85
C PRO A 71 3.40 1.48 7.78
N SER A 72 3.46 0.20 8.18
CA SER A 72 3.54 -0.94 7.27
C SER A 72 2.25 -1.72 7.11
N VAL A 73 1.25 -1.57 7.98
CA VAL A 73 -0.01 -2.31 7.86
C VAL A 73 -0.68 -2.01 6.51
N PRO A 74 -1.07 -3.01 5.72
CA PRO A 74 -1.78 -2.77 4.46
C PRO A 74 -3.13 -2.09 4.68
N ILE A 75 -3.43 -1.02 3.94
CA ILE A 75 -4.71 -0.30 4.01
C ILE A 75 -5.35 -0.27 2.63
N ILE A 76 -6.58 -0.81 2.53
CA ILE A 76 -7.47 -0.65 1.38
C ILE A 76 -8.52 0.39 1.73
N MET A 77 -8.60 1.46 0.93
CA MET A 77 -9.67 2.45 1.07
C MET A 77 -10.90 2.06 0.26
N LEU A 78 -12.08 2.21 0.84
CA LEU A 78 -13.35 2.18 0.12
C LEU A 78 -13.78 3.61 -0.20
N THR A 79 -14.19 3.89 -1.43
CA THR A 79 -14.55 5.26 -1.88
C THR A 79 -15.80 5.25 -2.75
N ALA A 80 -16.54 6.34 -2.77
CA ALA A 80 -17.63 6.55 -3.73
C ALA A 80 -17.07 6.75 -5.15
N LYS A 81 -17.90 6.45 -6.17
CA LYS A 81 -17.48 6.30 -7.57
C LYS A 81 -16.98 7.59 -8.27
N ASP A 82 -17.23 8.77 -7.73
CA ASP A 82 -17.23 10.01 -8.53
C ASP A 82 -16.09 11.01 -8.22
N GLU A 83 -15.11 10.67 -7.38
CA GLU A 83 -14.07 11.62 -7.04
C GLU A 83 -12.65 11.03 -7.26
N ASP A 84 -12.15 11.17 -8.50
CA ASP A 84 -10.74 10.85 -8.80
C ASP A 84 -9.77 11.68 -7.93
N THR A 85 -10.20 12.84 -7.46
CA THR A 85 -9.47 13.68 -6.51
C THR A 85 -9.29 12.99 -5.16
N ASP A 86 -10.30 12.27 -4.66
CA ASP A 86 -10.26 11.58 -3.37
C ASP A 86 -9.34 10.36 -3.40
N LYS A 87 -9.29 9.67 -4.54
CA LYS A 87 -8.35 8.55 -4.73
C LYS A 87 -6.89 9.03 -4.69
N LEU A 88 -6.59 10.14 -5.35
CA LEU A 88 -5.25 10.74 -5.34
C LEU A 88 -4.88 11.23 -3.94
N LEU A 89 -5.79 11.92 -3.24
CA LEU A 89 -5.60 12.36 -1.87
C LEU A 89 -5.34 11.18 -0.94
N GLY A 90 -6.14 10.15 -1.02
CA GLY A 90 -5.96 9.01 -0.13
C GLY A 90 -4.65 8.25 -0.36
N PHE A 91 -4.16 8.12 -1.59
CA PHE A 91 -2.79 7.62 -1.81
C PHE A 91 -1.76 8.58 -1.19
N GLU A 92 -1.97 9.88 -1.22
CA GLU A 92 -1.10 10.85 -0.53
C GLU A 92 -1.11 10.68 0.99
N PHE A 93 -2.17 10.11 1.58
CA PHE A 93 -2.26 9.83 3.03
C PHE A 93 -1.87 8.41 3.44
N GLY A 94 -1.44 7.56 2.53
CA GLY A 94 -0.81 6.30 2.88
C GLY A 94 -1.58 5.02 2.61
N ALA A 95 -2.69 5.07 1.90
CA ALA A 95 -3.36 3.88 1.44
C ALA A 95 -2.50 3.09 0.43
N ASP A 96 -2.63 1.77 0.45
CA ASP A 96 -1.93 0.88 -0.49
C ASP A 96 -2.80 0.54 -1.70
N ASP A 97 -4.12 0.56 -1.54
CA ASP A 97 -5.07 0.25 -2.62
C ASP A 97 -6.41 0.96 -2.40
N TYR A 98 -7.23 1.06 -3.47
CA TYR A 98 -8.56 1.66 -3.48
C TYR A 98 -9.56 0.77 -4.18
N ILE A 99 -10.78 0.76 -3.64
CA ILE A 99 -11.92 0.07 -4.24
C ILE A 99 -13.12 1.02 -4.23
N THR A 100 -13.70 1.26 -5.41
CA THR A 100 -14.88 2.12 -5.56
C THR A 100 -16.16 1.38 -5.20
N LYS A 101 -17.02 1.99 -4.40
CA LYS A 101 -18.38 1.55 -4.13
C LYS A 101 -19.32 1.92 -5.31
N PRO A 102 -20.24 1.03 -5.72
CA PRO A 102 -20.41 -0.34 -5.28
C PRO A 102 -19.36 -1.27 -5.89
N PHE A 103 -18.87 -2.24 -5.11
CA PHE A 103 -17.83 -3.17 -5.53
C PHE A 103 -18.30 -4.63 -5.51
N ASN A 104 -17.61 -5.46 -6.28
CA ASN A 104 -17.77 -6.89 -6.22
C ASN A 104 -16.93 -7.47 -5.07
N ILE A 105 -17.55 -8.26 -4.19
CA ILE A 105 -16.84 -8.89 -3.06
C ILE A 105 -15.69 -9.81 -3.50
N LEU A 106 -15.77 -10.41 -4.69
CA LEU A 106 -14.67 -11.21 -5.23
C LEU A 106 -13.45 -10.34 -5.57
N LEU A 107 -13.70 -9.11 -6.06
CA LEU A 107 -12.62 -8.13 -6.31
C LEU A 107 -11.95 -7.74 -5.00
N LEU A 108 -12.73 -7.41 -3.95
CA LEU A 108 -12.18 -7.08 -2.64
C LEU A 108 -11.33 -8.24 -2.09
N LYS A 109 -11.82 -9.49 -2.15
CA LYS A 109 -11.05 -10.67 -1.74
C LYS A 109 -9.76 -10.84 -2.54
N ALA A 110 -9.78 -10.60 -3.85
CA ALA A 110 -8.58 -10.67 -4.69
C ALA A 110 -7.52 -9.63 -4.28
N ARG A 111 -7.94 -8.38 -3.99
CA ARG A 111 -7.07 -7.30 -3.51
C ARG A 111 -6.46 -7.62 -2.14
N ILE A 112 -7.28 -8.08 -1.20
CA ILE A 112 -6.81 -8.52 0.11
C ILE A 112 -5.73 -9.59 -0.03
N ARG A 113 -6.01 -10.66 -0.82
CA ARG A 113 -5.03 -11.72 -1.05
C ARG A 113 -3.75 -11.21 -1.71
N ALA A 114 -3.84 -10.26 -2.64
CA ALA A 114 -2.68 -9.68 -3.31
C ALA A 114 -1.77 -8.93 -2.32
N LEU A 115 -2.35 -8.15 -1.40
CA LEU A 115 -1.61 -7.43 -0.36
C LEU A 115 -1.03 -8.41 0.68
N LEU A 116 -1.83 -9.35 1.18
CA LEU A 116 -1.40 -10.34 2.19
C LEU A 116 -0.37 -11.33 1.65
N ARG A 117 -0.47 -11.77 0.39
CA ARG A 117 0.52 -12.67 -0.24
C ARG A 117 1.91 -12.08 -0.22
N ARG A 118 2.05 -10.77 -0.38
CA ARG A 118 3.34 -10.06 -0.39
C ARG A 118 3.96 -9.94 1.00
N SER A 119 3.14 -9.89 2.05
CA SER A 119 3.63 -9.97 3.42
C SER A 119 4.12 -11.39 3.79
N SER A 120 3.71 -12.42 3.03
CA SER A 120 4.07 -13.83 3.26
C SER A 120 5.04 -14.43 2.22
N PHE A 121 5.64 -13.63 1.32
CA PHE A 121 6.63 -14.12 0.35
C PHE A 121 7.99 -14.45 1.02
N ALA A 122 7.95 -15.44 1.90
CA ALA A 122 9.13 -16.23 2.27
C ALA A 122 9.34 -17.46 1.33
N ALA A 123 8.65 -17.53 0.17
CA ALA A 123 8.63 -18.71 -0.68
C ALA A 123 8.79 -18.37 -2.19
N ALA A 124 9.81 -17.59 -2.55
CA ALA A 124 10.35 -17.58 -3.90
C ALA A 124 11.45 -18.65 -4.05
N PRO A 125 11.73 -19.17 -5.28
CA PRO A 125 12.74 -20.24 -5.43
C PRO A 125 14.09 -19.81 -4.88
N ALA A 126 14.74 -20.74 -4.16
CA ALA A 126 15.92 -20.55 -3.31
C ALA A 126 17.20 -19.97 -3.95
N ALA A 127 17.17 -19.57 -5.22
CA ALA A 127 18.34 -19.05 -5.94
C ALA A 127 18.50 -17.53 -5.89
N GLU A 128 17.45 -16.77 -5.51
CA GLU A 128 17.50 -15.30 -5.40
C GLU A 128 17.05 -14.77 -4.02
N GLN A 129 16.76 -15.66 -3.08
CA GLN A 129 16.40 -15.32 -1.70
C GLN A 129 17.62 -14.83 -0.93
N GLY A 130 17.48 -13.72 -0.22
CA GLY A 130 18.44 -13.31 0.80
C GLY A 130 19.51 -12.32 0.36
N ARG A 131 19.47 -11.77 -0.86
CA ARG A 131 20.41 -10.71 -1.22
C ARG A 131 19.84 -9.35 -0.87
N ILE A 132 20.41 -8.70 0.14
CA ILE A 132 20.16 -7.28 0.40
C ILE A 132 20.48 -6.50 -0.87
N LEU A 133 19.50 -5.77 -1.38
CA LEU A 133 19.70 -4.85 -2.49
C LEU A 133 20.31 -3.58 -1.91
N ALA A 134 21.52 -3.24 -2.33
CA ALA A 134 22.22 -2.06 -1.83
C ALA A 134 22.72 -1.21 -3.00
N CYS A 135 22.53 0.09 -2.90
CA CYS A 135 23.03 1.08 -3.84
C CYS A 135 23.29 2.39 -3.12
N ALA A 136 24.50 2.91 -3.21
CA ALA A 136 24.95 4.10 -2.51
C ALA A 136 24.63 4.03 -1.00
N ASP A 137 23.76 4.92 -0.50
CA ASP A 137 23.31 4.94 0.89
C ASP A 137 21.95 4.24 1.11
N PHE A 138 21.40 3.53 0.09
CA PHE A 138 20.17 2.75 0.20
C PHE A 138 20.43 1.27 0.37
N SER A 139 19.62 0.62 1.18
CA SER A 139 19.53 -0.82 1.21
C SER A 139 18.10 -1.29 1.45
N LEU A 140 17.73 -2.38 0.77
CA LEU A 140 16.48 -3.08 0.94
C LEU A 140 16.78 -4.54 1.32
N ASP A 141 16.16 -4.99 2.38
CA ASP A 141 16.11 -6.40 2.77
C ASP A 141 14.74 -6.95 2.36
N PRO A 142 14.63 -7.67 1.25
CA PRO A 142 13.34 -8.18 0.76
C PRO A 142 12.70 -9.21 1.70
N ASP A 143 13.52 -10.01 2.38
CA ASP A 143 13.03 -11.07 3.27
C ASP A 143 12.41 -10.49 4.55
N ARG A 144 13.00 -9.45 5.08
CA ARG A 144 12.50 -8.74 6.27
C ARG A 144 11.59 -7.56 5.95
N ARG A 145 11.49 -7.19 4.68
CA ARG A 145 10.83 -5.98 4.19
C ARG A 145 11.29 -4.70 4.90
N VAL A 146 12.59 -4.60 5.13
CA VAL A 146 13.24 -3.47 5.77
C VAL A 146 13.95 -2.63 4.74
N ALA A 147 13.66 -1.33 4.73
CA ALA A 147 14.38 -0.33 3.95
C ALA A 147 15.30 0.49 4.87
N ARG A 148 16.49 0.82 4.40
CA ARG A 148 17.43 1.68 5.15
C ARG A 148 18.05 2.72 4.25
N ARG A 149 18.36 3.85 4.86
CA ARG A 149 19.19 4.90 4.29
C ARG A 149 20.35 5.20 5.23
N GLY A 150 21.57 4.80 4.85
CA GLY A 150 22.68 4.70 5.79
C GLY A 150 22.33 3.76 6.93
N ASP A 151 22.51 4.22 8.16
CA ASP A 151 22.18 3.44 9.38
C ASP A 151 20.72 3.60 9.83
N ARG A 152 19.96 4.48 9.16
CA ARG A 152 18.57 4.77 9.54
C ARG A 152 17.60 3.85 8.81
N GLU A 153 16.73 3.18 9.55
CA GLU A 153 15.59 2.47 9.01
C GLU A 153 14.51 3.45 8.52
N VAL A 154 13.89 3.13 7.37
CA VAL A 154 12.89 3.96 6.71
C VAL A 154 11.60 3.15 6.57
N ASP A 155 10.53 3.69 7.13
CA ASP A 155 9.21 3.07 7.08
C ASP A 155 8.57 3.25 5.70
N LEU A 156 8.46 2.17 4.96
CA LEU A 156 7.77 2.11 3.68
C LEU A 156 6.43 1.36 3.83
N THR A 157 5.40 1.84 3.14
CA THR A 157 4.17 1.06 2.99
C THR A 157 4.43 -0.17 2.09
N VAL A 158 3.48 -1.12 2.05
CA VAL A 158 3.64 -2.33 1.24
C VAL A 158 3.92 -2.00 -0.22
N LYS A 159 3.18 -1.06 -0.79
CA LYS A 159 3.33 -0.68 -2.21
C LYS A 159 4.59 0.14 -2.48
N GLU A 160 4.97 1.02 -1.58
CA GLU A 160 6.23 1.75 -1.68
C GLU A 160 7.42 0.80 -1.68
N PHE A 161 7.40 -0.19 -0.78
CA PHE A 161 8.44 -1.20 -0.73
C PHE A 161 8.52 -2.01 -2.04
N ASP A 162 7.37 -2.50 -2.54
CA ASP A 162 7.30 -3.30 -3.76
C ASP A 162 7.79 -2.53 -5.00
N VAL A 163 7.42 -1.25 -5.12
CA VAL A 163 7.90 -0.37 -6.21
C VAL A 163 9.41 -0.17 -6.12
N CYS A 164 9.92 0.14 -4.93
CA CYS A 164 11.35 0.35 -4.70
C CYS A 164 12.15 -0.92 -5.01
N GLU A 165 11.70 -2.07 -4.53
CA GLU A 165 12.33 -3.37 -4.79
C GLU A 165 12.39 -3.68 -6.29
N LEU A 166 11.28 -3.51 -7.01
CA LEU A 166 11.23 -3.77 -8.46
C LEU A 166 12.23 -2.90 -9.21
N LEU A 167 12.30 -1.62 -8.89
CA LEU A 167 13.22 -0.68 -9.52
C LEU A 167 14.68 -1.02 -9.19
N MET A 168 15.00 -1.33 -7.91
CA MET A 168 16.36 -1.68 -7.46
C MET A 168 16.85 -3.03 -7.98
N ARG A 169 15.96 -3.99 -8.25
CA ARG A 169 16.34 -5.27 -8.89
C ARG A 169 16.75 -5.13 -10.36
N SER A 170 16.43 -4.00 -10.98
CA SER A 170 16.72 -3.79 -12.41
C SER A 170 17.26 -2.37 -12.64
N PRO A 171 18.45 -2.02 -12.11
CA PRO A 171 19.02 -0.69 -12.27
C PRO A 171 19.17 -0.32 -13.73
N GLY A 172 18.90 0.95 -14.07
CA GLY A 172 18.96 1.47 -15.43
C GLY A 172 17.80 1.06 -16.35
N LYS A 173 17.01 0.03 -15.99
CA LYS A 173 15.84 -0.36 -16.77
C LYS A 173 14.69 0.61 -16.51
N VAL A 174 14.17 1.20 -17.58
CA VAL A 174 12.99 2.07 -17.51
C VAL A 174 11.71 1.23 -17.51
N PHE A 175 10.87 1.43 -16.51
CA PHE A 175 9.54 0.85 -16.42
C PHE A 175 8.50 1.93 -16.77
N SER A 176 7.57 1.62 -17.66
CA SER A 176 6.42 2.49 -17.91
C SER A 176 5.51 2.52 -16.68
N ARG A 177 4.67 3.56 -16.55
CA ARG A 177 3.65 3.65 -15.50
C ARG A 177 2.71 2.45 -15.53
N GLU A 178 2.24 2.10 -16.73
CA GLU A 178 1.42 0.91 -16.95
C GLU A 178 2.13 -0.39 -16.51
N ALA A 179 3.39 -0.56 -16.87
CA ALA A 179 4.16 -1.75 -16.47
C ALA A 179 4.33 -1.83 -14.95
N LEU A 180 4.60 -0.71 -14.27
CA LEU A 180 4.66 -0.63 -12.81
C LEU A 180 3.29 -0.96 -12.20
N LEU A 181 2.22 -0.35 -12.71
CA LEU A 181 0.86 -0.58 -12.24
C LEU A 181 0.49 -2.06 -12.34
N ASN A 182 0.64 -2.65 -13.51
CA ASN A 182 0.31 -4.05 -13.76
C ASN A 182 1.15 -5.01 -12.91
N THR A 183 2.45 -4.72 -12.73
CA THR A 183 3.34 -5.58 -11.94
C THR A 183 3.04 -5.49 -10.44
N ILE A 184 2.77 -4.28 -9.93
CA ILE A 184 2.63 -4.03 -8.48
C ILE A 184 1.17 -4.13 -8.00
N TRP A 185 0.19 -3.76 -8.80
CA TRP A 185 -1.24 -3.84 -8.43
C TRP A 185 -1.98 -4.98 -9.13
N GLY A 186 -1.46 -5.51 -10.23
CA GLY A 186 -2.03 -6.58 -11.03
C GLY A 186 -2.79 -6.06 -12.26
N PHE A 187 -2.96 -6.94 -13.27
CA PHE A 187 -3.60 -6.58 -14.54
C PHE A 187 -5.08 -6.19 -14.42
N ASP A 188 -5.76 -6.65 -13.37
CA ASP A 188 -7.17 -6.33 -13.12
C ASP A 188 -7.36 -5.01 -12.34
N TYR A 189 -6.27 -4.27 -12.13
CA TYR A 189 -6.34 -3.00 -11.42
C TYR A 189 -7.01 -1.93 -12.27
N GLN A 190 -8.13 -1.39 -11.77
CA GLN A 190 -8.92 -0.37 -12.48
C GLN A 190 -8.53 1.08 -12.11
N GLY A 191 -7.46 1.25 -11.37
CA GLY A 191 -6.96 2.59 -11.00
C GLY A 191 -6.11 3.21 -12.11
N GLU A 192 -5.89 4.51 -11.99
CA GLU A 192 -5.14 5.28 -12.97
C GLU A 192 -3.62 5.10 -12.81
N GLU A 193 -2.88 5.34 -13.90
CA GLU A 193 -1.42 5.35 -13.90
C GLU A 193 -0.81 6.38 -12.92
N ARG A 194 -1.57 7.44 -12.58
CA ARG A 194 -1.20 8.45 -11.58
C ARG A 194 -0.99 7.86 -10.19
N THR A 195 -1.61 6.72 -9.87
CA THR A 195 -1.33 5.96 -8.65
C THR A 195 0.16 5.69 -8.47
N VAL A 196 0.85 5.34 -9.56
CA VAL A 196 2.30 5.12 -9.55
C VAL A 196 3.05 6.40 -9.19
N ASP A 197 2.65 7.54 -9.78
CA ASP A 197 3.34 8.82 -9.56
C ASP A 197 3.30 9.25 -8.08
N VAL A 198 2.17 9.00 -7.40
CA VAL A 198 2.04 9.28 -5.96
C VAL A 198 3.01 8.43 -5.12
N HIS A 199 3.07 7.12 -5.39
CA HIS A 199 3.98 6.24 -4.66
C HIS A 199 5.46 6.58 -4.94
N ILE A 200 5.81 6.92 -6.18
CA ILE A 200 7.16 7.41 -6.53
C ILE A 200 7.50 8.71 -5.78
N ARG A 201 6.56 9.67 -5.71
CA ARG A 201 6.75 10.90 -4.96
C ARG A 201 7.05 10.60 -3.49
N ARG A 202 6.24 9.76 -2.85
CA ARG A 202 6.42 9.39 -1.43
C ARG A 202 7.72 8.62 -1.19
N LEU A 203 8.09 7.72 -2.09
CA LEU A 203 9.38 7.05 -2.03
C LEU A 203 10.54 8.06 -2.05
N ARG A 204 10.46 9.07 -2.91
CA ARG A 204 11.47 10.13 -2.96
C ARG A 204 11.52 10.94 -1.67
N GLU A 205 10.35 11.30 -1.12
CA GLU A 205 10.27 12.03 0.16
C GLU A 205 10.91 11.25 1.31
N LYS A 206 10.84 9.92 1.29
CA LYS A 206 11.40 9.05 2.33
C LYS A 206 12.86 8.66 2.09
N LEU A 207 13.26 8.44 0.85
CA LEU A 207 14.55 7.85 0.48
C LEU A 207 15.55 8.84 -0.11
N GLU A 208 15.11 9.84 -0.86
CA GLU A 208 16.04 10.80 -1.51
C GLU A 208 16.46 11.93 -0.55
N ARG A 209 17.63 12.50 -0.78
CA ARG A 209 18.09 13.69 -0.04
C ARG A 209 17.35 14.94 -0.45
N ASP A 210 17.10 15.05 -1.75
CA ASP A 210 16.30 16.10 -2.37
C ASP A 210 15.23 15.43 -3.25
N PRO A 211 13.99 15.32 -2.76
CA PRO A 211 12.88 14.70 -3.51
C PRO A 211 12.57 15.39 -4.84
N ALA A 212 12.87 16.70 -4.95
CA ALA A 212 12.67 17.48 -6.17
C ALA A 212 13.74 17.20 -7.24
N ASN A 213 14.97 16.88 -6.79
CA ASN A 213 16.09 16.52 -7.65
C ASN A 213 16.64 15.15 -7.27
N PRO A 214 15.88 14.07 -7.51
CA PRO A 214 16.21 12.73 -7.04
C PRO A 214 17.49 12.21 -7.71
N ALA A 215 18.35 11.58 -6.91
CA ALA A 215 19.59 10.99 -7.39
C ALA A 215 19.38 9.57 -7.94
N HIS A 216 18.47 8.79 -7.33
CA HIS A 216 18.31 7.36 -7.61
C HIS A 216 16.99 7.01 -8.28
N ILE A 217 15.86 7.52 -7.80
CA ILE A 217 14.54 7.23 -8.38
C ILE A 217 14.22 8.26 -9.46
N ILE A 218 14.62 7.98 -10.69
CA ILE A 218 14.64 8.96 -11.78
C ILE A 218 13.41 8.87 -12.66
N THR A 219 12.88 10.03 -13.06
CA THR A 219 11.82 10.11 -14.08
C THR A 219 12.44 10.10 -15.48
N LYS A 220 12.01 9.18 -16.33
CA LYS A 220 12.19 9.26 -17.78
C LYS A 220 10.95 9.91 -18.38
N TRP A 221 11.05 11.18 -18.68
CA TRP A 221 9.92 12.00 -19.18
C TRP A 221 9.22 11.34 -20.36
N GLY A 222 7.88 11.31 -20.31
CA GLY A 222 7.05 10.69 -21.33
C GLY A 222 7.05 9.16 -21.33
N VAL A 223 7.84 8.49 -20.47
CA VAL A 223 7.96 7.02 -20.43
C VAL A 223 7.58 6.46 -19.06
N GLY A 224 8.31 6.81 -18.00
CA GLY A 224 8.10 6.22 -16.68
C GLY A 224 9.26 6.48 -15.72
N TYR A 225 9.68 5.44 -15.00
CA TYR A 225 10.66 5.55 -13.91
C TYR A 225 11.73 4.46 -13.99
N PHE A 226 12.90 4.77 -13.46
CA PHE A 226 14.00 3.80 -13.31
C PHE A 226 14.85 4.12 -12.08
N PHE A 227 15.60 3.13 -11.61
CA PHE A 227 16.60 3.31 -10.57
C PHE A 227 17.95 3.56 -11.18
N ARG A 228 18.62 4.58 -10.68
CA ARG A 228 20.03 4.92 -11.03
C ARG A 228 20.92 4.50 -9.87
N GLU A 229 21.96 3.75 -10.13
CA GLU A 229 23.06 3.44 -9.20
C GLU A 229 23.91 4.66 -8.90
#